data_9eadd0b3d3f8fc24ac6b2a9cde24bb4e
#
_entry.id   9eadd0b3d3f8fc24ac6b2a9cde24bb4e
#
_cell.length_a   1.000
_cell.length_b   1.000
_cell.length_c   1.000
_cell.angle_alpha   90.00
_cell.angle_beta   90.00
_cell.angle_gamma   90.00
#
_symmetry.space_group_name_H-M   'P 1'
#
loop_
_entity.id
_entity.type
_entity.pdbx_description
1 polymer ?
#
loop_
_entity_poly.entity_id
_entity_poly.type
_entity_poly.pdbx_seq_one_letter_code
_entity_poly.pdbx_strand_id
1 'polypeptide(L)'
;MIQTAACSLLLLLAFSSPLMAQADGIKTKTTYAKAYGETKNAVAVDPAKDLPRYPAVEPKDAISTWQVKKGFKLLLAANEPQVRSPIALCFDENGRMFVCEMIDYSEMRDVTPHLGRISMLEDLDGDGHFEKSTVFADDLPWPTGLVWANGGLFVGATPDIWRFEDKDGDGKAEVREKVFTGFGTGLKILNVQGLMNSFIWGQDNRIHILAGGGNRGVITCLKRPGDKGLELGGKDFWFDPITLEF
;
A
#
# COMPACT_ATOMS: atom_id res chain seq x y z
N MET A 1 45.68 -2.03 55.33
CA MET A 1 44.24 -2.19 55.61
C MET A 1 43.52 -1.03 54.96
N ILE A 2 43.00 -1.20 53.78
CA ILE A 2 42.20 -0.21 53.05
C ILE A 2 40.92 -0.93 52.64
N GLN A 3 39.81 -0.61 53.25
CA GLN A 3 38.50 -1.09 52.96
C GLN A 3 37.96 -0.34 51.73
N THR A 4 37.71 -1.05 50.69
CA THR A 4 37.00 -0.55 49.49
C THR A 4 35.51 -0.82 49.66
N ALA A 5 34.71 0.24 49.80
CA ALA A 5 33.27 0.19 49.84
C ALA A 5 32.75 0.05 48.40
N ALA A 6 32.06 -1.05 48.10
CA ALA A 6 31.38 -1.25 46.86
C ALA A 6 30.02 -0.51 46.91
N CYS A 7 29.87 0.51 46.08
CA CYS A 7 28.63 1.22 45.89
C CYS A 7 27.80 0.51 44.79
N SER A 8 26.77 -0.24 45.21
CA SER A 8 25.83 -0.88 44.31
C SER A 8 24.84 0.15 43.78
N LEU A 9 25.01 0.54 42.51
CA LEU A 9 24.08 1.41 41.80
C LEU A 9 22.93 0.54 41.28
N LEU A 10 21.78 0.60 41.94
CA LEU A 10 20.53 0.03 41.45
C LEU A 10 20.04 0.89 40.27
N LEU A 11 20.16 0.38 39.03
CA LEU A 11 19.55 0.97 37.85
C LEU A 11 18.07 0.58 37.83
N LEU A 12 17.18 1.45 38.26
CA LEU A 12 15.74 1.33 38.02
C LEU A 12 15.49 1.60 36.54
N LEU A 13 15.33 0.54 35.75
CA LEU A 13 14.77 0.59 34.42
C LEU A 13 13.27 0.86 34.55
N ALA A 14 12.89 2.11 34.46
CA ALA A 14 11.49 2.51 34.25
C ALA A 14 11.11 2.06 32.84
N PHE A 15 10.36 0.97 32.71
CA PHE A 15 9.62 0.64 31.51
C PHE A 15 8.54 1.70 31.32
N SER A 16 8.85 2.73 30.56
CA SER A 16 7.82 3.61 30.00
C SER A 16 7.10 2.82 28.93
N SER A 17 5.93 2.28 29.26
CA SER A 17 4.95 1.86 28.27
C SER A 17 4.75 3.02 27.29
N PRO A 18 4.75 2.79 25.96
CA PRO A 18 4.36 3.86 25.07
C PRO A 18 2.92 4.22 25.41
N LEU A 19 2.74 5.41 25.97
CA LEU A 19 1.45 6.04 26.08
C LEU A 19 0.91 6.09 24.64
N MET A 20 -0.07 5.26 24.34
CA MET A 20 -0.87 5.43 23.13
C MET A 20 -1.35 6.86 23.20
N ALA A 21 -0.76 7.74 22.42
CA ALA A 21 -1.23 9.09 22.27
C ALA A 21 -2.69 8.97 21.83
N GLN A 22 -3.59 9.21 22.75
CA GLN A 22 -4.97 9.47 22.46
C GLN A 22 -4.93 10.61 21.46
N ALA A 23 -5.28 10.34 20.23
CA ALA A 23 -5.37 11.36 19.20
C ALA A 23 -6.46 12.33 19.63
N ASP A 24 -6.07 13.33 20.39
CA ASP A 24 -6.88 14.53 20.61
C ASP A 24 -7.22 15.01 19.20
N GLY A 25 -8.52 15.02 18.92
CA GLY A 25 -9.07 15.25 17.61
C GLY A 25 -8.43 16.43 16.91
N ILE A 26 -7.45 16.15 16.08
CA ILE A 26 -6.93 17.08 15.11
C ILE A 26 -8.13 17.36 14.20
N LYS A 27 -8.74 18.52 14.38
CA LYS A 27 -9.69 19.09 13.44
C LYS A 27 -8.95 19.49 12.17
N THR A 28 -8.28 18.55 11.54
CA THR A 28 -7.81 18.70 10.19
C THR A 28 -9.06 18.71 9.32
N LYS A 29 -9.27 19.79 8.60
CA LYS A 29 -10.20 19.78 7.46
C LYS A 29 -9.65 18.70 6.53
N THR A 30 -10.22 17.51 6.63
CA THR A 30 -9.77 16.34 5.90
C THR A 30 -9.78 16.65 4.40
N THR A 31 -8.89 16.04 3.65
CA THR A 31 -8.89 16.11 2.18
C THR A 31 -10.27 15.75 1.62
N TYR A 32 -10.99 14.89 2.32
CA TYR A 32 -12.37 14.52 2.05
C TYR A 32 -13.34 15.72 2.15
N ALA A 33 -13.29 16.49 3.24
CA ALA A 33 -14.12 17.69 3.38
C ALA A 33 -13.78 18.75 2.32
N LYS A 34 -12.51 18.86 1.92
CA LYS A 34 -12.11 19.74 0.80
C LYS A 34 -12.61 19.24 -0.55
N ALA A 35 -12.69 17.92 -0.77
CA ALA A 35 -13.09 17.34 -2.05
C ALA A 35 -14.61 17.34 -2.25
N TYR A 36 -15.38 17.10 -1.19
CA TYR A 36 -16.84 16.93 -1.28
C TYR A 36 -17.64 18.08 -0.68
N GLY A 37 -16.98 19.07 -0.10
CA GLY A 37 -17.60 20.22 0.54
C GLY A 37 -18.12 19.93 1.97
N GLU A 38 -18.16 20.97 2.79
CA GLU A 38 -18.83 20.89 4.09
C GLU A 38 -20.34 20.93 3.84
N THR A 39 -21.05 19.89 4.23
CA THR A 39 -22.52 19.92 4.26
C THR A 39 -22.95 20.89 5.35
N LYS A 40 -23.42 22.06 4.97
CA LYS A 40 -23.80 23.15 5.89
C LYS A 40 -24.92 22.80 6.87
N ASN A 41 -25.54 21.63 6.73
CA ASN A 41 -26.71 21.18 7.51
C ASN A 41 -26.56 19.78 8.10
N ALA A 42 -25.34 19.26 8.24
CA ALA A 42 -25.17 17.98 8.92
C ALA A 42 -25.46 18.17 10.42
N VAL A 43 -26.57 17.60 10.88
CA VAL A 43 -26.79 17.41 12.31
C VAL A 43 -25.62 16.57 12.82
N ALA A 44 -24.94 17.04 13.84
CA ALA A 44 -23.87 16.28 14.49
C ALA A 44 -24.48 15.01 15.11
N VAL A 45 -24.45 13.92 14.39
CA VAL A 45 -24.83 12.61 14.89
C VAL A 45 -23.60 12.05 15.57
N ASP A 46 -23.75 11.60 16.82
CA ASP A 46 -22.71 10.85 17.50
C ASP A 46 -22.81 9.36 17.10
N PRO A 47 -21.96 8.89 16.18
CA PRO A 47 -22.05 7.51 15.69
C PRO A 47 -21.84 6.49 16.83
N ALA A 48 -21.18 6.90 17.91
CA ALA A 48 -20.91 6.02 19.04
C ALA A 48 -22.18 5.61 19.81
N LYS A 49 -23.28 6.34 19.65
CA LYS A 49 -24.56 6.02 20.30
C LYS A 49 -25.39 5.03 19.49
N ASP A 50 -25.30 5.11 18.15
CA ASP A 50 -26.24 4.42 17.27
C ASP A 50 -25.59 3.19 16.60
N LEU A 51 -24.26 3.10 16.56
CA LEU A 51 -23.56 1.99 15.93
C LEU A 51 -23.02 1.00 17.00
N PRO A 52 -23.29 -0.31 16.82
CA PRO A 52 -22.72 -1.31 17.71
C PRO A 52 -21.19 -1.29 17.62
N ARG A 53 -20.54 -1.36 18.77
CA ARG A 53 -19.09 -1.48 18.86
C ARG A 53 -18.71 -2.94 19.00
N TYR A 54 -17.92 -3.42 18.04
CA TYR A 54 -17.31 -4.74 18.13
C TYR A 54 -15.87 -4.57 18.62
N PRO A 55 -15.42 -5.34 19.63
CA PRO A 55 -14.03 -5.31 20.05
C PRO A 55 -13.13 -5.79 18.89
N ALA A 56 -11.92 -5.26 18.82
CA ALA A 56 -10.91 -5.78 17.91
C ALA A 56 -10.61 -7.25 18.25
N VAL A 57 -10.41 -8.06 17.23
CA VAL A 57 -10.07 -9.47 17.37
C VAL A 57 -8.60 -9.65 17.00
N GLU A 58 -7.85 -10.33 17.86
CA GLU A 58 -6.46 -10.65 17.57
C GLU A 58 -6.32 -11.55 16.34
N PRO A 59 -5.24 -11.42 15.54
CA PRO A 59 -5.06 -12.20 14.30
C PRO A 59 -5.25 -13.71 14.47
N LYS A 60 -4.72 -14.28 15.56
CA LYS A 60 -4.85 -15.72 15.90
C LYS A 60 -6.28 -16.19 16.07
N ASP A 61 -7.19 -15.30 16.46
CA ASP A 61 -8.59 -15.59 16.76
C ASP A 61 -9.51 -15.18 15.59
N ALA A 62 -8.99 -14.38 14.63
CA ALA A 62 -9.78 -13.80 13.55
C ALA A 62 -10.44 -14.86 12.67
N ILE A 63 -9.76 -15.96 12.36
CA ILE A 63 -10.30 -17.05 11.53
C ILE A 63 -11.56 -17.64 12.14
N SER A 64 -11.63 -17.77 13.46
CA SER A 64 -12.78 -18.36 14.16
C SER A 64 -14.06 -17.52 14.06
N THR A 65 -13.93 -16.24 13.69
CA THR A 65 -15.08 -15.33 13.53
C THR A 65 -15.79 -15.48 12.18
N TRP A 66 -15.22 -16.24 11.24
CA TRP A 66 -15.74 -16.41 9.89
C TRP A 66 -16.53 -17.70 9.73
N GLN A 67 -17.64 -17.62 8.99
CA GLN A 67 -18.37 -18.78 8.54
C GLN A 67 -17.93 -19.15 7.13
N VAL A 68 -17.23 -20.27 7.01
CA VAL A 68 -16.70 -20.74 5.72
C VAL A 68 -17.64 -21.75 5.11
N LYS A 69 -17.92 -21.63 3.81
CA LYS A 69 -18.77 -22.59 3.07
C LYS A 69 -18.16 -23.98 3.11
N LYS A 70 -19.00 -25.00 3.25
CA LYS A 70 -18.57 -26.41 3.25
C LYS A 70 -17.69 -26.73 2.03
N GLY A 71 -16.55 -27.34 2.25
CA GLY A 71 -15.56 -27.67 1.22
C GLY A 71 -14.45 -26.63 1.03
N PHE A 72 -14.51 -25.51 1.76
CA PHE A 72 -13.45 -24.51 1.78
C PHE A 72 -12.79 -24.41 3.15
N LYS A 73 -11.53 -24.03 3.17
CA LYS A 73 -10.76 -23.74 4.38
C LYS A 73 -10.24 -22.32 4.27
N LEU A 74 -10.32 -21.56 5.36
CA LEU A 74 -9.71 -20.25 5.49
C LEU A 74 -8.36 -20.42 6.20
N LEU A 75 -7.31 -19.83 5.65
CA LEU A 75 -5.97 -19.78 6.22
C LEU A 75 -5.58 -18.33 6.48
N LEU A 76 -4.81 -18.10 7.53
CA LEU A 76 -4.17 -16.81 7.79
C LEU A 76 -2.84 -16.77 7.02
N ALA A 77 -2.81 -16.07 5.89
CA ALA A 77 -1.62 -15.97 5.06
C ALA A 77 -0.54 -15.05 5.69
N ALA A 78 -0.94 -13.90 6.19
CA ALA A 78 -0.07 -12.96 6.88
C ALA A 78 -0.88 -11.99 7.74
N ASN A 79 -0.24 -11.39 8.73
CA ASN A 79 -0.82 -10.37 9.60
C ASN A 79 0.27 -9.39 10.04
N GLU A 80 -0.07 -8.38 10.81
CA GLU A 80 0.92 -7.50 11.43
C GLU A 80 1.84 -8.30 12.39
N PRO A 81 3.14 -8.07 12.37
CA PRO A 81 3.86 -6.98 11.69
C PRO A 81 4.33 -7.28 10.26
N GLN A 82 4.11 -8.49 9.70
CA GLN A 82 4.58 -8.86 8.35
C GLN A 82 4.01 -7.95 7.26
N VAL A 83 2.74 -7.61 7.38
CA VAL A 83 2.04 -6.67 6.47
C VAL A 83 1.29 -5.64 7.27
N ARG A 84 1.16 -4.43 6.71
CA ARG A 84 0.45 -3.33 7.33
C ARG A 84 -0.38 -2.56 6.31
N SER A 85 -1.67 -2.35 6.59
CA SER A 85 -2.59 -1.67 5.67
C SER A 85 -2.54 -2.20 4.22
N PRO A 86 -2.64 -3.55 4.00
CA PRO A 86 -2.54 -4.14 2.67
C PRO A 86 -3.77 -3.79 1.84
N ILE A 87 -3.54 -3.40 0.56
CA ILE A 87 -4.64 -3.03 -0.35
C ILE A 87 -4.64 -3.81 -1.66
N ALA A 88 -3.51 -4.35 -2.07
CA ALA A 88 -3.35 -5.18 -3.26
C ALA A 88 -2.20 -6.15 -3.07
N LEU A 89 -2.23 -7.27 -3.78
CA LEU A 89 -1.15 -8.24 -3.81
C LEU A 89 -1.02 -8.88 -5.19
N CYS A 90 0.17 -9.38 -5.49
CA CYS A 90 0.42 -10.28 -6.61
C CYS A 90 1.49 -11.31 -6.21
N PHE A 91 1.66 -12.31 -7.07
CA PHE A 91 2.71 -13.32 -6.91
C PHE A 91 3.67 -13.26 -8.09
N ASP A 92 4.93 -13.61 -7.85
CA ASP A 92 5.86 -13.92 -8.91
C ASP A 92 5.81 -15.41 -9.29
N GLU A 93 6.66 -15.80 -10.23
CA GLU A 93 6.77 -17.18 -10.71
C GLU A 93 7.34 -18.16 -9.66
N ASN A 94 7.92 -17.65 -8.59
CA ASN A 94 8.49 -18.45 -7.50
C ASN A 94 7.52 -18.60 -6.30
N GLY A 95 6.32 -17.99 -6.39
CA GLY A 95 5.33 -18.00 -5.31
C GLY A 95 5.59 -16.98 -4.21
N ARG A 96 6.55 -16.05 -4.38
CA ARG A 96 6.73 -14.93 -3.46
C ARG A 96 5.57 -13.97 -3.60
N MET A 97 4.99 -13.54 -2.50
CA MET A 97 3.86 -12.63 -2.47
C MET A 97 4.35 -11.19 -2.28
N PHE A 98 4.01 -10.32 -3.22
CA PHE A 98 4.26 -8.88 -3.11
C PHE A 98 2.98 -8.18 -2.67
N VAL A 99 3.08 -7.39 -1.59
CA VAL A 99 1.93 -6.72 -0.97
C VAL A 99 2.12 -5.22 -1.05
N CYS A 100 1.11 -4.55 -1.60
CA CYS A 100 1.02 -3.11 -1.66
C CYS A 100 0.45 -2.58 -0.34
N GLU A 101 1.22 -1.79 0.39
CA GLU A 101 0.86 -1.25 1.70
C GLU A 101 0.66 0.28 1.61
N MET A 102 -0.57 0.73 1.79
CA MET A 102 -0.97 2.14 1.70
C MET A 102 -1.07 2.75 3.11
N ILE A 103 0.04 2.78 3.82
CA ILE A 103 0.12 3.20 5.23
C ILE A 103 -0.22 4.69 5.41
N ASP A 104 0.06 5.51 4.40
CA ASP A 104 -0.13 6.94 4.35
C ASP A 104 -1.55 7.39 3.89
N TYR A 105 -2.47 6.45 3.71
CA TYR A 105 -3.86 6.78 3.43
C TYR A 105 -4.50 7.36 4.71
N SER A 106 -5.24 8.46 4.61
CA SER A 106 -5.59 9.22 3.40
C SER A 106 -4.86 10.56 3.31
N GLU A 107 -4.17 10.96 4.37
CA GLU A 107 -3.84 12.36 4.65
C GLU A 107 -2.33 12.66 4.52
N MET A 108 -1.51 11.61 4.54
CA MET A 108 -0.06 11.72 4.67
C MET A 108 0.69 11.48 3.35
N ARG A 109 0.00 11.53 2.20
CA ARG A 109 0.61 11.30 0.89
C ARG A 109 1.81 12.20 0.59
N ASP A 110 1.73 13.45 1.01
CA ASP A 110 2.75 14.46 0.70
C ASP A 110 3.83 14.57 1.80
N VAL A 111 3.77 13.72 2.81
CA VAL A 111 4.84 13.62 3.82
C VAL A 111 6.04 12.92 3.20
N THR A 112 7.23 13.46 3.42
CA THR A 112 8.49 12.88 2.89
C THR A 112 9.39 12.49 4.06
N PRO A 113 9.94 11.25 4.11
CA PRO A 113 9.68 10.16 3.17
C PRO A 113 8.22 9.68 3.24
N HIS A 114 7.68 9.19 2.10
CA HIS A 114 6.35 8.61 2.06
C HIS A 114 6.29 7.32 2.86
N LEU A 115 5.13 7.00 3.42
CA LEU A 115 4.96 5.79 4.24
C LEU A 115 4.53 4.57 3.42
N GLY A 116 4.01 4.78 2.21
CA GLY A 116 3.62 3.69 1.32
C GLY A 116 4.82 2.84 0.91
N ARG A 117 4.64 1.52 0.84
CA ARG A 117 5.71 0.57 0.52
C ARG A 117 5.17 -0.70 -0.13
N ILE A 118 6.10 -1.50 -0.63
CA ILE A 118 5.85 -2.87 -1.08
C ILE A 118 6.62 -3.80 -0.16
N SER A 119 5.92 -4.75 0.42
CA SER A 119 6.53 -5.86 1.15
C SER A 119 6.52 -7.12 0.30
N MET A 120 7.65 -7.84 0.27
CA MET A 120 7.77 -9.17 -0.31
C MET A 120 7.71 -10.20 0.80
N LEU A 121 6.81 -11.17 0.68
CA LEU A 121 6.61 -12.23 1.65
C LEU A 121 6.94 -13.58 1.05
N GLU A 122 7.51 -14.44 1.88
CA GLU A 122 7.91 -15.80 1.53
C GLU A 122 7.27 -16.80 2.49
N ASP A 123 6.62 -17.81 1.92
CA ASP A 123 6.12 -19.01 2.61
C ASP A 123 7.27 -20.04 2.56
N LEU A 124 7.92 -20.27 3.70
CA LEU A 124 9.17 -21.01 3.74
C LEU A 124 8.95 -22.53 3.81
N ASP A 125 7.79 -22.98 4.26
CA ASP A 125 7.48 -24.41 4.43
C ASP A 125 6.30 -24.89 3.57
N GLY A 126 5.64 -23.99 2.83
CA GLY A 126 4.59 -24.31 1.88
C GLY A 126 3.23 -24.57 2.52
N ASP A 127 2.98 -24.08 3.73
CA ASP A 127 1.73 -24.30 4.45
C ASP A 127 0.65 -23.23 4.15
N GLY A 128 1.01 -22.17 3.43
CA GLY A 128 0.16 -21.05 3.07
C GLY A 128 0.19 -19.90 4.07
N HIS A 129 1.04 -19.97 5.09
CA HIS A 129 1.40 -18.86 5.95
C HIS A 129 2.76 -18.30 5.53
N PHE A 130 2.88 -16.98 5.45
CA PHE A 130 4.10 -16.31 5.00
C PHE A 130 4.89 -15.81 6.21
N GLU A 131 5.92 -16.55 6.62
CA GLU A 131 6.70 -16.28 7.84
C GLU A 131 7.66 -15.11 7.66
N LYS A 132 8.21 -14.96 6.45
CA LYS A 132 9.23 -13.95 6.18
C LYS A 132 8.66 -12.78 5.39
N SER A 133 8.93 -11.58 5.87
CA SER A 133 8.60 -10.33 5.18
C SER A 133 9.83 -9.45 5.04
N THR A 134 10.07 -8.97 3.82
CA THR A 134 11.15 -8.04 3.49
C THR A 134 10.54 -6.80 2.84
N VAL A 135 10.96 -5.60 3.25
CA VAL A 135 10.57 -4.37 2.54
C VAL A 135 11.28 -4.36 1.19
N PHE A 136 10.52 -4.61 0.13
CA PHE A 136 11.02 -4.69 -1.23
C PHE A 136 11.27 -3.30 -1.84
N ALA A 137 10.33 -2.38 -1.64
CA ALA A 137 10.46 -0.98 -2.05
C ALA A 137 9.65 -0.10 -1.10
N ASP A 138 10.16 1.07 -0.76
CA ASP A 138 9.56 2.04 0.16
C ASP A 138 9.44 3.43 -0.47
N ASP A 139 9.08 4.43 0.34
CA ASP A 139 8.95 5.84 -0.07
C ASP A 139 8.06 6.02 -1.31
N LEU A 140 6.87 5.39 -1.30
CA LEU A 140 5.88 5.45 -2.36
C LEU A 140 4.65 6.25 -1.94
N PRO A 141 4.25 7.29 -2.67
CA PRO A 141 3.05 8.06 -2.36
C PRO A 141 1.79 7.27 -2.76
N TRP A 142 1.04 6.74 -1.79
CA TRP A 142 -0.21 6.01 -2.03
C TRP A 142 -0.09 4.95 -3.14
N PRO A 143 0.71 3.92 -2.96
CA PRO A 143 0.75 2.81 -3.90
C PRO A 143 -0.59 2.07 -3.86
N THR A 144 -1.20 1.81 -5.03
CA THR A 144 -2.59 1.34 -5.12
C THR A 144 -2.80 0.07 -5.92
N GLY A 145 -1.79 -0.37 -6.64
CA GLY A 145 -1.86 -1.59 -7.44
C GLY A 145 -0.49 -2.05 -7.88
N LEU A 146 -0.36 -3.34 -8.15
CA LEU A 146 0.90 -3.93 -8.57
C LEU A 146 0.67 -5.18 -9.42
N VAL A 147 1.67 -5.52 -10.24
CA VAL A 147 1.72 -6.76 -11.01
C VAL A 147 3.16 -7.15 -11.28
N TRP A 148 3.45 -8.43 -11.15
CA TRP A 148 4.73 -8.99 -11.58
C TRP A 148 4.72 -9.28 -13.07
N ALA A 149 5.70 -8.76 -13.81
CA ALA A 149 5.83 -8.93 -15.24
C ALA A 149 7.27 -8.74 -15.71
N ASN A 150 7.71 -9.58 -16.62
CA ASN A 150 9.01 -9.48 -17.28
C ASN A 150 10.18 -9.33 -16.29
N GLY A 151 10.20 -10.17 -15.24
CA GLY A 151 11.27 -10.20 -14.22
C GLY A 151 11.32 -8.98 -13.29
N GLY A 152 10.22 -8.23 -13.20
CA GLY A 152 10.13 -7.07 -12.32
C GLY A 152 8.71 -6.77 -11.86
N LEU A 153 8.59 -5.88 -10.89
CA LEU A 153 7.32 -5.48 -10.31
C LEU A 153 6.93 -4.10 -10.85
N PHE A 154 5.77 -4.01 -11.51
CA PHE A 154 5.15 -2.74 -11.85
C PHE A 154 4.21 -2.31 -10.74
N VAL A 155 4.33 -1.06 -10.29
CA VAL A 155 3.57 -0.50 -9.17
C VAL A 155 2.96 0.83 -9.56
N GLY A 156 1.66 0.95 -9.37
CA GLY A 156 0.94 2.21 -9.51
C GLY A 156 0.98 3.03 -8.23
N ALA A 157 1.64 4.17 -8.28
CA ALA A 157 1.67 5.18 -7.22
C ALA A 157 1.50 6.55 -7.87
N THR A 158 0.25 6.98 -7.99
CA THR A 158 -0.14 8.22 -8.71
C THR A 158 0.74 9.41 -8.33
N PRO A 159 1.34 10.16 -9.29
CA PRO A 159 0.98 10.19 -10.73
C PRO A 159 1.74 9.18 -11.61
N ASP A 160 2.50 8.26 -11.04
CA ASP A 160 3.48 7.45 -11.76
C ASP A 160 3.13 5.96 -11.71
N ILE A 161 3.59 5.22 -12.73
CA ILE A 161 3.79 3.78 -12.65
C ILE A 161 5.30 3.55 -12.60
N TRP A 162 5.69 2.82 -11.57
CA TRP A 162 7.07 2.46 -11.30
C TRP A 162 7.37 1.04 -11.75
N ARG A 163 8.62 0.75 -12.08
CA ARG A 163 9.17 -0.58 -12.24
C ARG A 163 10.30 -0.79 -11.25
N PHE A 164 10.25 -1.90 -10.54
CA PHE A 164 11.22 -2.33 -9.55
C PHE A 164 11.81 -3.68 -9.94
N GLU A 165 13.12 -3.85 -9.75
CA GLU A 165 13.79 -5.14 -9.92
C GLU A 165 14.76 -5.38 -8.77
N ASP A 166 14.77 -6.60 -8.28
CA ASP A 166 15.78 -7.17 -7.39
C ASP A 166 16.82 -7.87 -8.27
N LYS A 167 18.04 -7.34 -8.31
CA LYS A 167 19.11 -7.81 -9.21
C LYS A 167 19.99 -8.86 -8.57
N ASP A 168 20.16 -8.83 -7.27
CA ASP A 168 21.05 -9.73 -6.54
C ASP A 168 20.32 -10.81 -5.74
N GLY A 169 19.00 -10.74 -5.67
CA GLY A 169 18.15 -11.76 -5.03
C GLY A 169 18.05 -11.61 -3.52
N ASP A 170 18.37 -10.44 -2.96
CA ASP A 170 18.29 -10.21 -1.51
C ASP A 170 16.88 -9.86 -1.02
N GLY A 171 15.94 -9.67 -1.96
CA GLY A 171 14.55 -9.34 -1.68
C GLY A 171 14.28 -7.85 -1.57
N LYS A 172 15.20 -7.02 -2.05
CA LYS A 172 15.03 -5.57 -2.15
C LYS A 172 15.25 -5.11 -3.59
N ALA A 173 14.62 -4.02 -3.96
CA ALA A 173 14.72 -3.50 -5.31
C ALA A 173 15.89 -2.51 -5.44
N GLU A 174 16.96 -2.89 -6.17
CA GLU A 174 18.04 -1.98 -6.58
C GLU A 174 17.61 -1.11 -7.76
N VAL A 175 16.78 -1.64 -8.66
CA VAL A 175 16.21 -0.85 -9.75
C VAL A 175 14.89 -0.23 -9.28
N ARG A 176 14.81 1.08 -9.42
CA ARG A 176 13.65 1.88 -9.06
C ARG A 176 13.44 2.94 -10.13
N GLU A 177 12.56 2.68 -11.06
CA GLU A 177 12.37 3.51 -12.24
C GLU A 177 10.92 3.90 -12.44
N LYS A 178 10.67 5.18 -12.73
CA LYS A 178 9.39 5.62 -13.26
C LYS A 178 9.31 5.23 -14.73
N VAL A 179 8.25 4.52 -15.10
CA VAL A 179 8.03 4.08 -16.47
C VAL A 179 6.99 4.95 -17.18
N PHE A 180 5.86 5.16 -16.53
CA PHE A 180 4.82 6.07 -17.01
C PHE A 180 4.54 7.14 -15.97
N THR A 181 4.08 8.31 -16.45
CA THR A 181 3.68 9.43 -15.59
C THR A 181 2.49 10.16 -16.18
N GLY A 182 1.82 10.98 -15.35
CA GLY A 182 0.75 11.85 -15.80
C GLY A 182 -0.64 11.52 -15.24
N PHE A 183 -0.79 10.40 -14.53
CA PHE A 183 -2.05 10.00 -13.93
C PHE A 183 -2.51 11.01 -12.88
N GLY A 184 -3.77 11.47 -12.99
CA GLY A 184 -4.36 12.41 -12.04
C GLY A 184 -3.92 13.87 -12.20
N THR A 185 -2.96 14.17 -13.07
CA THR A 185 -2.41 15.54 -13.24
C THR A 185 -3.39 16.51 -13.90
N GLY A 186 -4.39 16.00 -14.60
CA GLY A 186 -5.47 16.83 -15.19
C GLY A 186 -6.58 17.21 -14.21
N LEU A 187 -6.47 16.83 -12.94
CA LEU A 187 -7.45 17.15 -11.90
C LEU A 187 -7.00 18.36 -11.09
N LYS A 188 -7.94 19.26 -10.75
CA LYS A 188 -7.67 20.36 -9.80
C LYS A 188 -7.41 19.85 -8.38
N ILE A 189 -8.06 18.77 -8.00
CA ILE A 189 -7.93 18.08 -6.71
C ILE A 189 -7.90 16.60 -7.02
N LEU A 190 -6.88 15.92 -6.54
CA LEU A 190 -6.74 14.48 -6.71
C LEU A 190 -7.83 13.76 -5.92
N ASN A 191 -8.58 12.88 -6.59
CA ASN A 191 -9.56 12.02 -5.94
C ASN A 191 -8.87 10.77 -5.39
N VAL A 192 -8.63 10.76 -4.10
CA VAL A 192 -7.93 9.65 -3.40
C VAL A 192 -8.67 8.30 -3.47
N GLN A 193 -9.98 8.33 -3.72
CA GLN A 193 -10.79 7.12 -3.87
C GLN A 193 -10.86 6.62 -5.32
N GLY A 194 -10.31 7.37 -6.26
CA GLY A 194 -10.33 7.06 -7.68
C GLY A 194 -8.94 6.87 -8.27
N LEU A 195 -7.95 6.47 -7.46
CA LEU A 195 -6.59 6.20 -7.95
C LEU A 195 -6.57 4.94 -8.81
N MET A 196 -5.54 4.85 -9.67
CA MET A 196 -5.35 3.66 -10.52
C MET A 196 -5.21 2.40 -9.67
N ASN A 197 -5.81 1.29 -10.14
CA ASN A 197 -5.78 0.02 -9.42
C ASN A 197 -6.00 -1.17 -10.37
N SER A 198 -6.10 -2.37 -9.80
CA SER A 198 -6.44 -3.60 -10.53
C SER A 198 -5.50 -3.86 -11.71
N PHE A 199 -4.21 -3.88 -11.45
CA PHE A 199 -3.21 -4.28 -12.43
C PHE A 199 -3.35 -5.77 -12.71
N ILE A 200 -3.77 -6.14 -13.91
CA ILE A 200 -4.00 -7.53 -14.29
C ILE A 200 -3.43 -7.86 -15.67
N TRP A 201 -3.02 -9.10 -15.85
CA TRP A 201 -2.72 -9.64 -17.16
C TRP A 201 -3.99 -9.82 -17.98
N GLY A 202 -4.03 -9.21 -19.16
CA GLY A 202 -5.05 -9.47 -20.17
C GLY A 202 -4.73 -10.72 -21.00
N GLN A 203 -5.73 -11.23 -21.71
CA GLN A 203 -5.55 -12.35 -22.65
C GLN A 203 -4.74 -11.96 -23.91
N ASP A 204 -4.49 -10.68 -24.07
CA ASP A 204 -3.69 -10.06 -25.15
C ASP A 204 -2.21 -9.88 -24.76
N ASN A 205 -1.77 -10.50 -23.66
CA ASN A 205 -0.42 -10.38 -23.09
C ASN A 205 -0.02 -8.95 -22.71
N ARG A 206 -1.00 -8.11 -22.37
CA ARG A 206 -0.80 -6.76 -21.87
C ARG A 206 -1.25 -6.65 -20.41
N ILE A 207 -0.71 -5.66 -19.73
CA ILE A 207 -1.17 -5.28 -18.40
C ILE A 207 -2.30 -4.28 -18.56
N HIS A 208 -3.46 -4.60 -18.00
CA HIS A 208 -4.63 -3.72 -17.95
C HIS A 208 -4.78 -3.13 -16.57
N ILE A 209 -5.19 -1.86 -16.51
CA ILE A 209 -5.29 -1.07 -15.29
C ILE A 209 -6.61 -0.31 -15.31
N LEU A 210 -7.35 -0.38 -14.21
CA LEU A 210 -8.51 0.47 -14.01
C LEU A 210 -8.03 1.87 -13.62
N ALA A 211 -8.18 2.81 -14.52
CA ALA A 211 -7.72 4.18 -14.31
C ALA A 211 -8.87 5.17 -14.02
N GLY A 212 -10.05 4.88 -14.49
CA GLY A 212 -11.27 5.63 -14.15
C GLY A 212 -11.18 7.16 -14.24
N GLY A 213 -12.15 7.84 -13.64
CA GLY A 213 -12.24 9.30 -13.66
C GLY A 213 -11.23 10.02 -12.75
N GLY A 214 -10.66 9.30 -11.77
CA GLY A 214 -9.69 9.84 -10.81
C GLY A 214 -8.28 10.01 -11.35
N ASN A 215 -8.01 9.53 -12.58
CA ASN A 215 -6.67 9.52 -13.17
C ASN A 215 -6.55 10.33 -14.47
N ARG A 216 -7.42 11.33 -14.62
CA ARG A 216 -7.33 12.24 -15.79
C ARG A 216 -5.97 12.89 -15.89
N GLY A 217 -5.41 12.92 -17.11
CA GLY A 217 -4.14 13.54 -17.42
C GLY A 217 -3.63 13.13 -18.78
N VAL A 218 -2.47 13.62 -19.14
CA VAL A 218 -1.75 13.18 -20.35
C VAL A 218 -0.68 12.20 -19.91
N ILE A 219 -0.89 10.92 -20.23
CA ILE A 219 0.03 9.85 -19.85
C ILE A 219 1.17 9.80 -20.87
N THR A 220 2.39 9.74 -20.37
CA THR A 220 3.59 9.61 -21.18
C THR A 220 4.47 8.46 -20.68
N CYS A 221 5.13 7.76 -21.60
CA CYS A 221 6.15 6.78 -21.27
C CYS A 221 7.52 7.46 -21.17
N LEU A 222 8.13 7.41 -20.00
CA LEU A 222 9.44 8.02 -19.74
C LEU A 222 10.59 7.25 -20.40
N LYS A 223 10.37 6.00 -20.79
CA LYS A 223 11.33 5.14 -21.45
C LYS A 223 11.23 5.17 -23.00
N ARG A 224 10.22 5.85 -23.51
CA ARG A 224 9.98 6.01 -24.96
C ARG A 224 9.85 7.49 -25.31
N PRO A 225 10.94 8.26 -25.21
CA PRO A 225 10.92 9.69 -25.51
C PRO A 225 10.57 9.89 -27.00
N GLY A 226 9.55 10.70 -27.25
CA GLY A 226 9.03 10.97 -28.59
C GLY A 226 7.70 10.32 -28.90
N ASP A 227 7.20 9.38 -28.08
CA ASP A 227 5.84 8.91 -28.19
C ASP A 227 4.87 10.05 -27.86
N LYS A 228 3.76 10.09 -28.59
CA LYS A 228 2.69 11.03 -28.26
C LYS A 228 2.06 10.60 -26.95
N GLY A 229 1.90 11.56 -26.03
CA GLY A 229 1.14 11.32 -24.81
C GLY A 229 -0.30 10.94 -25.12
N LEU A 230 -0.85 10.04 -24.28
CA LEU A 230 -2.23 9.61 -24.33
C LEU A 230 -3.08 10.44 -23.38
N GLU A 231 -4.08 11.13 -23.89
CA GLU A 231 -5.07 11.81 -23.04
C GLU A 231 -5.99 10.77 -22.39
N LEU A 232 -5.87 10.63 -21.07
CA LEU A 232 -6.68 9.73 -20.27
C LEU A 232 -7.83 10.50 -19.63
N GLY A 233 -9.06 10.16 -20.02
CA GLY A 233 -10.28 10.81 -19.51
C GLY A 233 -11.40 9.81 -19.34
N GLY A 234 -11.50 9.18 -18.15
CA GLY A 234 -12.55 8.20 -17.87
C GLY A 234 -12.45 6.91 -18.66
N LYS A 235 -11.25 6.53 -19.04
CA LYS A 235 -10.91 5.28 -19.75
C LYS A 235 -9.93 4.48 -18.92
N ASP A 236 -9.91 3.17 -19.16
CA ASP A 236 -8.87 2.30 -18.64
C ASP A 236 -7.57 2.45 -19.44
N PHE A 237 -6.50 2.02 -18.84
CA PHE A 237 -5.16 2.08 -19.41
C PHE A 237 -4.60 0.66 -19.57
N TRP A 238 -3.82 0.44 -20.60
CA TRP A 238 -3.06 -0.79 -20.77
C TRP A 238 -1.65 -0.49 -21.29
N PHE A 239 -0.74 -1.42 -21.07
CA PHE A 239 0.60 -1.36 -21.66
C PHE A 239 1.17 -2.77 -21.86
N ASP A 240 2.07 -2.89 -22.82
CA ASP A 240 2.90 -4.07 -23.02
C ASP A 240 4.10 -3.99 -22.05
N PRO A 241 4.30 -4.97 -21.15
CA PRO A 241 5.36 -4.88 -20.13
C PRO A 241 6.77 -5.08 -20.68
N ILE A 242 6.92 -5.49 -21.93
CA ILE A 242 8.22 -5.69 -22.60
C ILE A 242 8.58 -4.47 -23.44
N THR A 243 7.65 -4.04 -24.32
CA THR A 243 7.90 -2.94 -25.27
C THR A 243 7.53 -1.58 -24.73
N LEU A 244 6.73 -1.53 -23.66
CA LEU A 244 6.13 -0.35 -23.06
C LEU A 244 5.25 0.45 -24.04
N GLU A 245 4.74 -0.22 -25.08
CA GLU A 245 3.66 0.32 -25.92
C GLU A 245 2.38 0.46 -25.08
N PHE A 246 1.59 1.54 -25.30
CA PHE A 246 0.41 1.88 -24.50
C PHE A 246 -0.66 2.61 -25.30
#